data_8df641b728ace7a5d6a9ac45a77d5aa7
#
_entry.id   8df641b728ace7a5d6a9ac45a77d5aa7
#
_cell.length_a   1.000
_cell.length_b   1.000
_cell.length_c   1.000
_cell.angle_alpha   90.00
_cell.angle_beta   90.00
_cell.angle_gamma   90.00
#
_symmetry.space_group_name_H-M   'P 1'
#
loop_
_entity.id
_entity.type
_entity.pdbx_description
1 polymer ?
#
loop_
_entity_poly.entity_id
_entity_poly.type
_entity_poly.pdbx_seq_one_letter_code
_entity_poly.pdbx_strand_id
1 'polypeptide(L)'
;PYYSDDMICDIVCSIKRDFPDCAVTLSIGEKSEESYRRYFESGADRYLLRHETADYVHYSKLHPPGLSAKHRQDCLRTLKKIGYQTGAGFMVGSPYQTAENLADDMLFLEELKPEMVGIGPFIPHHATPFADKPQGTAELTLFMLGLVRLALPDVLLPATTAIGTIHPTGRELALKAGANVVMPNLSPTNVRKKYLLYDNKICTGDESAQCRMCLQKRVEDAGYRIVESRGDHASFNERK
;
A
#
# COMPACT_ATOMS: atom_id res chain seq x y z
N PRO A 1 14.55 13.74 10.26
CA PRO A 1 14.11 12.34 10.16
C PRO A 1 14.85 11.50 11.17
N TYR A 2 14.19 10.50 11.76
CA TYR A 2 14.77 9.61 12.77
C TYR A 2 15.89 8.73 12.20
N TYR A 3 15.74 8.30 10.92
CA TYR A 3 16.73 7.52 10.20
C TYR A 3 17.40 8.38 9.12
N SER A 4 18.73 8.32 9.06
CA SER A 4 19.50 8.94 7.98
C SER A 4 19.39 8.13 6.69
N ASP A 5 19.70 8.75 5.56
CA ASP A 5 19.74 8.05 4.27
C ASP A 5 20.80 6.95 4.26
N ASP A 6 21.95 7.18 4.91
CA ASP A 6 23.01 6.18 5.02
C ASP A 6 22.51 4.92 5.74
N MET A 7 21.80 5.08 6.86
CA MET A 7 21.22 3.92 7.58
C MET A 7 20.22 3.14 6.71
N ILE A 8 19.40 3.82 5.91
CA ILE A 8 18.47 3.16 5.00
C ILE A 8 19.23 2.42 3.90
N CYS A 9 20.24 3.03 3.32
CA CYS A 9 21.09 2.39 2.31
C CYS A 9 21.78 1.14 2.86
N ASP A 10 22.37 1.22 4.05
CA ASP A 10 23.04 0.10 4.72
C ASP A 10 22.08 -1.08 4.98
N ILE A 11 20.85 -0.79 5.43
CA ILE A 11 19.82 -1.80 5.64
C ILE A 11 19.46 -2.47 4.30
N VAL A 12 19.21 -1.69 3.24
CA VAL A 12 18.88 -2.21 1.91
C VAL A 12 20.02 -3.07 1.37
N CYS A 13 21.27 -2.58 1.42
CA CYS A 13 22.45 -3.33 0.99
C CYS A 13 22.60 -4.65 1.76
N SER A 14 22.39 -4.63 3.08
CA SER A 14 22.48 -5.84 3.90
C SER A 14 21.42 -6.87 3.51
N ILE A 15 20.18 -6.45 3.31
CA ILE A 15 19.10 -7.33 2.85
C ILE A 15 19.45 -7.93 1.48
N LYS A 16 19.90 -7.11 0.54
CA LYS A 16 20.24 -7.58 -0.82
C LYS A 16 21.44 -8.52 -0.86
N ARG A 17 22.41 -8.32 0.04
CA ARG A 17 23.54 -9.24 0.18
C ARG A 17 23.09 -10.61 0.70
N ASP A 18 22.26 -10.62 1.75
CA ASP A 18 21.86 -11.83 2.44
C ASP A 18 20.69 -12.57 1.74
N PHE A 19 19.85 -11.82 1.00
CA PHE A 19 18.67 -12.30 0.27
C PHE A 19 18.57 -11.67 -1.13
N PRO A 20 19.47 -12.01 -2.06
CA PRO A 20 19.56 -11.34 -3.38
C PRO A 20 18.29 -11.48 -4.21
N ASP A 21 17.56 -12.58 -4.07
CA ASP A 21 16.34 -12.87 -4.82
C ASP A 21 15.08 -12.16 -4.27
N CYS A 22 15.16 -11.55 -3.08
CA CYS A 22 14.05 -10.83 -2.51
C CYS A 22 13.92 -9.42 -3.09
N ALA A 23 12.70 -8.99 -3.39
CA ALA A 23 12.42 -7.60 -3.70
C ALA A 23 12.33 -6.77 -2.41
N VAL A 24 13.11 -5.70 -2.33
CA VAL A 24 13.05 -4.74 -1.21
C VAL A 24 12.08 -3.62 -1.56
N THR A 25 11.02 -3.51 -0.74
CA THR A 25 10.02 -2.43 -0.86
C THR A 25 10.20 -1.42 0.26
N LEU A 26 10.42 -0.16 -0.07
CA LEU A 26 10.43 0.94 0.89
C LEU A 26 9.06 1.61 0.96
N SER A 27 8.65 2.03 2.16
CA SER A 27 7.44 2.82 2.42
C SER A 27 7.72 3.75 3.61
N ILE A 28 8.58 4.73 3.39
CA ILE A 28 9.14 5.62 4.43
C ILE A 28 8.83 7.10 4.20
N GLY A 29 7.76 7.37 3.46
CA GLY A 29 7.24 8.72 3.21
C GLY A 29 7.96 9.47 2.09
N GLU A 30 7.73 10.77 2.05
CA GLU A 30 8.32 11.66 1.06
C GLU A 30 9.81 11.89 1.34
N LYS A 31 10.60 11.89 0.27
CA LYS A 31 12.05 12.12 0.31
C LYS A 31 12.47 13.00 -0.87
N SER A 32 13.71 13.49 -0.86
CA SER A 32 14.30 14.15 -2.01
C SER A 32 14.56 13.18 -3.16
N GLU A 33 14.67 13.68 -4.39
CA GLU A 33 15.06 12.85 -5.55
C GLU A 33 16.41 12.19 -5.32
N GLU A 34 17.36 12.90 -4.68
CA GLU A 34 18.68 12.35 -4.33
C GLU A 34 18.56 11.16 -3.38
N SER A 35 17.75 11.26 -2.31
CA SER A 35 17.51 10.16 -1.39
C SER A 35 16.91 8.96 -2.11
N TYR A 36 15.90 9.18 -2.97
CA TYR A 36 15.30 8.11 -3.76
C TYR A 36 16.30 7.41 -4.66
N ARG A 37 17.21 8.15 -5.34
CA ARG A 37 18.26 7.56 -6.17
C ARG A 37 19.23 6.72 -5.36
N ARG A 38 19.68 7.23 -4.22
CA ARG A 38 20.60 6.50 -3.33
C ARG A 38 19.99 5.18 -2.86
N TYR A 39 18.72 5.16 -2.45
CA TYR A 39 18.05 3.92 -2.03
C TYR A 39 17.89 2.93 -3.20
N PHE A 40 17.57 3.42 -4.39
CA PHE A 40 17.47 2.60 -5.59
C PHE A 40 18.82 1.97 -5.96
N GLU A 41 19.88 2.74 -5.96
CA GLU A 41 21.25 2.28 -6.22
C GLU A 41 21.73 1.29 -5.15
N SER A 42 21.27 1.42 -3.91
CA SER A 42 21.52 0.46 -2.84
C SER A 42 20.77 -0.86 -3.01
N GLY A 43 19.84 -0.95 -3.98
CA GLY A 43 19.10 -2.17 -4.33
C GLY A 43 17.62 -2.19 -3.91
N ALA A 44 17.04 -1.07 -3.49
CA ALA A 44 15.60 -1.00 -3.27
C ALA A 44 14.86 -1.11 -4.62
N ASP A 45 14.01 -2.11 -4.75
CA ASP A 45 13.33 -2.44 -6.02
C ASP A 45 11.99 -1.69 -6.17
N ARG A 46 11.31 -1.45 -5.05
CA ARG A 46 9.94 -0.91 -5.02
C ARG A 46 9.84 0.23 -4.00
N TYR A 47 8.95 1.16 -4.27
CA TYR A 47 8.62 2.22 -3.33
C TYR A 47 7.10 2.43 -3.28
N LEU A 48 6.50 2.26 -2.10
CA LEU A 48 5.09 2.54 -1.87
C LEU A 48 4.92 3.90 -1.22
N LEU A 49 4.28 4.82 -1.94
CA LEU A 49 3.89 6.14 -1.46
C LEU A 49 2.44 6.40 -1.88
N ARG A 50 1.49 6.17 -0.99
CA ARG A 50 0.09 6.44 -1.30
C ARG A 50 -0.11 7.94 -1.49
N HIS A 51 -0.82 8.34 -2.56
CA HIS A 51 -1.15 9.76 -2.78
C HIS A 51 -2.27 10.24 -1.84
N GLU A 52 -3.00 9.31 -1.23
CA GLU A 52 -4.09 9.44 -0.25
C GLU A 52 -5.38 10.04 -0.84
N THR A 53 -5.28 11.05 -1.68
CA THR A 53 -6.30 11.58 -2.59
C THR A 53 -5.64 12.46 -3.64
N ALA A 54 -6.14 12.46 -4.87
CA ALA A 54 -5.63 13.29 -5.96
C ALA A 54 -6.13 14.74 -5.89
N ASP A 55 -7.28 14.95 -5.26
CA ASP A 55 -7.87 16.29 -5.08
C ASP A 55 -7.14 17.10 -4.02
N TYR A 56 -6.67 18.30 -4.39
CA TYR A 56 -5.87 19.16 -3.51
C TYR A 56 -6.65 19.74 -2.33
N VAL A 57 -7.93 20.02 -2.53
CA VAL A 57 -8.80 20.56 -1.47
C VAL A 57 -9.12 19.47 -0.46
N HIS A 58 -9.46 18.27 -0.93
CA HIS A 58 -9.69 17.12 -0.07
C HIS A 58 -8.41 16.75 0.70
N TYR A 59 -7.25 16.74 0.03
CA TYR A 59 -5.95 16.48 0.66
C TYR A 59 -5.69 17.44 1.83
N SER A 60 -5.94 18.73 1.64
CA SER A 60 -5.74 19.75 2.67
C SER A 60 -6.64 19.58 3.90
N LYS A 61 -7.80 18.93 3.74
CA LYS A 61 -8.70 18.60 4.86
C LYS A 61 -8.23 17.36 5.65
N LEU A 62 -7.46 16.48 5.02
CA LEU A 62 -6.98 15.24 5.61
C LEU A 62 -5.61 15.37 6.28
N HIS A 63 -4.82 16.35 5.88
CA HIS A 63 -3.42 16.46 6.28
C HIS A 63 -3.13 17.76 7.01
N PRO A 64 -2.13 17.79 7.92
CA PRO A 64 -1.69 19.00 8.58
C PRO A 64 -1.25 20.08 7.59
N PRO A 65 -1.36 21.37 7.96
CA PRO A 65 -0.82 22.46 7.17
C PRO A 65 0.67 22.25 6.86
N GLY A 66 1.09 22.57 5.64
CA GLY A 66 2.47 22.42 5.17
C GLY A 66 2.73 21.14 4.37
N LEU A 67 1.81 20.17 4.37
CA LEU A 67 1.86 19.03 3.45
C LEU A 67 1.12 19.40 2.14
N SER A 68 1.65 18.92 1.01
CA SER A 68 1.15 19.27 -0.32
C SER A 68 0.84 18.03 -1.15
N ALA A 69 -0.42 17.92 -1.64
CA ALA A 69 -0.79 16.88 -2.58
C ALA A 69 0.08 16.93 -3.85
N LYS A 70 0.33 18.15 -4.37
CA LYS A 70 1.22 18.32 -5.52
C LYS A 70 2.61 17.74 -5.28
N HIS A 71 3.22 18.08 -4.15
CA HIS A 71 4.55 17.55 -3.81
C HIS A 71 4.55 16.02 -3.73
N ARG A 72 3.53 15.44 -3.10
CA ARG A 72 3.38 13.98 -3.01
C ARG A 72 3.22 13.31 -4.39
N GLN A 73 2.43 13.90 -5.28
CA GLN A 73 2.28 13.43 -6.66
C GLN A 73 3.59 13.58 -7.45
N ASP A 74 4.33 14.68 -7.27
CA ASP A 74 5.64 14.90 -7.89
C ASP A 74 6.68 13.87 -7.39
N CYS A 75 6.64 13.50 -6.10
CA CYS A 75 7.45 12.38 -5.56
C CYS A 75 7.14 11.06 -6.29
N LEU A 76 5.87 10.73 -6.52
CA LEU A 76 5.46 9.53 -7.24
C LEU A 76 5.97 9.51 -8.69
N ARG A 77 5.86 10.64 -9.41
CA ARG A 77 6.40 10.78 -10.76
C ARG A 77 7.94 10.64 -10.76
N THR A 78 8.60 11.17 -9.74
CA THR A 78 10.05 11.03 -9.55
C THR A 78 10.47 9.57 -9.33
N LEU A 79 9.75 8.84 -8.48
CA LEU A 79 9.98 7.41 -8.26
C LEU A 79 9.87 6.60 -9.55
N LYS A 80 8.83 6.86 -10.36
CA LYS A 80 8.66 6.25 -11.69
C LYS A 80 9.85 6.56 -12.61
N LYS A 81 10.28 7.83 -12.66
CA LYS A 81 11.40 8.28 -13.50
C LYS A 81 12.73 7.63 -13.10
N ILE A 82 12.95 7.38 -11.82
CA ILE A 82 14.15 6.69 -11.32
C ILE A 82 14.14 5.22 -11.74
N GLY A 83 12.97 4.59 -11.86
CA GLY A 83 12.83 3.19 -12.30
C GLY A 83 12.30 2.23 -11.25
N TYR A 84 11.80 2.73 -10.13
CA TYR A 84 11.13 1.90 -9.14
C TYR A 84 9.87 1.21 -9.71
N GLN A 85 9.57 0.03 -9.23
CA GLN A 85 8.19 -0.43 -9.20
C GLN A 85 7.44 0.43 -8.19
N THR A 86 6.71 1.42 -8.71
CA THR A 86 6.10 2.47 -7.89
C THR A 86 4.73 2.04 -7.41
N GLY A 87 4.48 2.17 -6.12
CA GLY A 87 3.18 1.94 -5.50
C GLY A 87 2.50 3.24 -5.15
N ALA A 88 1.27 3.42 -5.62
CA ALA A 88 0.38 4.53 -5.27
C ALA A 88 -0.84 4.02 -4.49
N GLY A 89 -1.83 4.88 -4.24
CA GLY A 89 -3.10 4.48 -3.64
C GLY A 89 -3.76 5.59 -2.83
N PHE A 90 -4.98 5.31 -2.41
CA PHE A 90 -5.82 6.25 -1.68
C PHE A 90 -6.67 5.53 -0.61
N MET A 91 -7.31 6.30 0.26
CA MET A 91 -8.28 5.76 1.22
C MET A 91 -9.68 5.81 0.63
N VAL A 92 -10.48 4.78 0.90
CA VAL A 92 -11.88 4.70 0.46
C VAL A 92 -12.80 5.03 1.65
N GLY A 93 -13.71 5.98 1.47
CA GLY A 93 -14.60 6.45 2.52
C GLY A 93 -13.89 7.31 3.57
N SER A 94 -12.83 8.01 3.21
CA SER A 94 -12.17 8.96 4.09
C SER A 94 -13.05 10.18 4.40
N PRO A 95 -12.83 10.89 5.51
CA PRO A 95 -13.62 12.06 5.84
C PRO A 95 -13.69 13.05 4.68
N TYR A 96 -14.89 13.60 4.43
CA TYR A 96 -15.18 14.59 3.35
C TYR A 96 -14.99 14.08 1.92
N GLN A 97 -14.75 12.80 1.68
CA GLN A 97 -14.58 12.22 0.35
C GLN A 97 -15.91 12.24 -0.40
N THR A 98 -15.88 12.65 -1.66
CA THR A 98 -17.01 12.62 -2.59
C THR A 98 -16.74 11.62 -3.73
N ALA A 99 -17.75 11.38 -4.57
CA ALA A 99 -17.59 10.54 -5.76
C ALA A 99 -16.60 11.16 -6.77
N GLU A 100 -16.59 12.51 -6.87
CA GLU A 100 -15.65 13.24 -7.72
C GLU A 100 -14.20 13.04 -7.24
N ASN A 101 -13.95 13.07 -5.92
CA ASN A 101 -12.60 12.80 -5.40
C ASN A 101 -12.14 11.37 -5.77
N LEU A 102 -13.02 10.37 -5.70
CA LEU A 102 -12.70 9.00 -6.13
C LEU A 102 -12.46 8.91 -7.64
N ALA A 103 -13.19 9.68 -8.45
CA ALA A 103 -12.95 9.78 -9.89
C ALA A 103 -11.59 10.42 -10.19
N ASP A 104 -11.22 11.50 -9.50
CA ASP A 104 -9.90 12.13 -9.61
C ASP A 104 -8.77 11.17 -9.22
N ASP A 105 -8.98 10.37 -8.18
CA ASP A 105 -8.04 9.32 -7.77
C ASP A 105 -7.84 8.28 -8.88
N MET A 106 -8.92 7.86 -9.55
CA MET A 106 -8.84 6.92 -10.67
C MET A 106 -8.13 7.53 -11.88
N LEU A 107 -8.42 8.78 -12.24
CA LEU A 107 -7.75 9.48 -13.34
C LEU A 107 -6.25 9.67 -13.06
N PHE A 108 -5.88 9.99 -11.82
CA PHE A 108 -4.48 10.08 -11.42
C PHE A 108 -3.76 8.72 -11.53
N LEU A 109 -4.40 7.63 -11.13
CA LEU A 109 -3.83 6.30 -11.29
C LEU A 109 -3.65 5.90 -12.75
N GLU A 110 -4.60 6.28 -13.62
CA GLU A 110 -4.52 6.03 -15.06
C GLU A 110 -3.38 6.84 -15.72
N GLU A 111 -3.17 8.10 -15.29
CA GLU A 111 -2.03 8.93 -15.72
C GLU A 111 -0.69 8.34 -15.25
N LEU A 112 -0.59 8.03 -13.94
CA LEU A 112 0.65 7.59 -13.30
C LEU A 112 1.05 6.18 -13.74
N LYS A 113 0.08 5.29 -13.99
CA LYS A 113 0.29 3.86 -14.29
C LYS A 113 1.25 3.20 -13.30
N PRO A 114 0.92 3.19 -12.01
CA PRO A 114 1.78 2.59 -10.99
C PRO A 114 1.80 1.07 -11.13
N GLU A 115 2.87 0.42 -10.71
CA GLU A 115 3.00 -1.03 -10.68
C GLU A 115 2.22 -1.67 -9.53
N MET A 116 1.92 -0.90 -8.49
CA MET A 116 1.15 -1.34 -7.33
C MET A 116 0.14 -0.26 -6.92
N VAL A 117 -1.07 -0.67 -6.55
CA VAL A 117 -2.09 0.23 -6.02
C VAL A 117 -2.61 -0.29 -4.69
N GLY A 118 -2.32 0.43 -3.61
CA GLY A 118 -2.78 0.09 -2.27
C GLY A 118 -4.00 0.92 -1.87
N ILE A 119 -5.21 0.37 -2.00
CA ILE A 119 -6.43 0.99 -1.50
C ILE A 119 -7.06 0.16 -0.38
N GLY A 120 -7.80 0.82 0.48
CA GLY A 120 -8.53 0.16 1.56
C GLY A 120 -9.47 1.14 2.25
N PRO A 121 -10.41 0.63 3.06
CA PRO A 121 -11.35 1.48 3.76
C PRO A 121 -10.62 2.39 4.75
N PHE A 122 -11.10 3.61 4.89
CA PHE A 122 -10.73 4.46 6.02
C PHE A 122 -11.22 3.81 7.32
N ILE A 123 -10.36 3.71 8.31
CA ILE A 123 -10.71 3.28 9.66
C ILE A 123 -10.15 4.33 10.63
N PRO A 124 -10.99 4.94 11.48
CA PRO A 124 -10.56 5.96 12.42
C PRO A 124 -9.54 5.41 13.43
N HIS A 125 -8.75 6.30 13.99
CA HIS A 125 -7.87 6.02 15.11
C HIS A 125 -8.14 7.03 16.23
N HIS A 126 -8.32 6.56 17.46
CA HIS A 126 -8.68 7.38 18.62
C HIS A 126 -7.73 8.56 18.90
N ALA A 127 -6.47 8.46 18.51
CA ALA A 127 -5.46 9.50 18.69
C ALA A 127 -5.33 10.46 17.49
N THR A 128 -6.35 10.52 16.62
CA THR A 128 -6.34 11.42 15.44
C THR A 128 -7.52 12.40 15.51
N PRO A 129 -7.45 13.53 14.78
CA PRO A 129 -8.58 14.46 14.63
C PRO A 129 -9.83 13.83 14.01
N PHE A 130 -9.72 12.62 13.47
CA PHE A 130 -10.80 11.90 12.79
C PHE A 130 -11.38 10.75 13.60
N ALA A 131 -11.10 10.71 14.93
CA ALA A 131 -11.57 9.65 15.82
C ALA A 131 -13.09 9.42 15.76
N ASP A 132 -13.88 10.50 15.61
CA ASP A 132 -15.35 10.45 15.58
C ASP A 132 -15.93 10.36 14.15
N LYS A 133 -15.10 10.17 13.12
CA LYS A 133 -15.58 10.07 11.77
C LYS A 133 -16.00 8.63 11.44
N PRO A 134 -17.06 8.46 10.63
CA PRO A 134 -17.48 7.12 10.21
C PRO A 134 -16.36 6.43 9.41
N GLN A 135 -16.24 5.14 9.60
CA GLN A 135 -15.33 4.33 8.78
C GLN A 135 -15.87 4.15 7.36
N GLY A 136 -14.98 3.91 6.39
CA GLY A 136 -15.33 3.51 5.04
C GLY A 136 -15.99 2.13 5.00
N THR A 137 -16.77 1.85 3.95
CA THR A 137 -17.52 0.60 3.83
C THR A 137 -16.78 -0.46 3.02
N ALA A 138 -17.11 -1.73 3.27
CA ALA A 138 -16.57 -2.84 2.50
C ALA A 138 -17.08 -2.80 1.05
N GLU A 139 -18.36 -2.49 0.84
CA GLU A 139 -18.99 -2.43 -0.47
C GLU A 139 -18.30 -1.42 -1.38
N LEU A 140 -18.13 -0.18 -0.91
CA LEU A 140 -17.45 0.86 -1.69
C LEU A 140 -15.98 0.48 -1.96
N THR A 141 -15.30 -0.11 -0.98
CA THR A 141 -13.91 -0.56 -1.15
C THR A 141 -13.80 -1.67 -2.21
N LEU A 142 -14.71 -2.65 -2.20
CA LEU A 142 -14.76 -3.72 -3.19
C LEU A 142 -15.08 -3.20 -4.59
N PHE A 143 -16.01 -2.25 -4.69
CA PHE A 143 -16.34 -1.57 -5.93
C PHE A 143 -15.12 -0.85 -6.51
N MET A 144 -14.39 -0.08 -5.69
CA MET A 144 -13.16 0.61 -6.13
C MET A 144 -12.04 -0.36 -6.50
N LEU A 145 -11.90 -1.50 -5.80
CA LEU A 145 -10.94 -2.56 -6.20
C LEU A 145 -11.26 -3.09 -7.60
N GLY A 146 -12.54 -3.33 -7.89
CA GLY A 146 -13.00 -3.75 -9.22
C GLY A 146 -12.68 -2.71 -10.30
N LEU A 147 -12.95 -1.43 -10.03
CA LEU A 147 -12.64 -0.33 -10.96
C LEU A 147 -11.14 -0.22 -11.23
N VAL A 148 -10.30 -0.29 -10.17
CA VAL A 148 -8.84 -0.25 -10.33
C VAL A 148 -8.37 -1.43 -11.18
N ARG A 149 -8.91 -2.65 -10.96
CA ARG A 149 -8.55 -3.83 -11.77
C ARG A 149 -8.95 -3.67 -13.24
N LEU A 150 -10.09 -3.07 -13.53
CA LEU A 150 -10.53 -2.83 -14.91
C LEU A 150 -9.68 -1.75 -15.61
N ALA A 151 -9.34 -0.66 -14.90
CA ALA A 151 -8.52 0.43 -15.43
C ALA A 151 -7.04 0.02 -15.59
N LEU A 152 -6.52 -0.78 -14.68
CA LEU A 152 -5.12 -1.21 -14.61
C LEU A 152 -5.04 -2.75 -14.49
N PRO A 153 -5.21 -3.49 -15.61
CA PRO A 153 -5.36 -4.95 -15.58
C PRO A 153 -4.20 -5.72 -14.97
N ASP A 154 -2.97 -5.21 -15.06
CA ASP A 154 -1.75 -5.90 -14.63
C ASP A 154 -1.25 -5.46 -13.25
N VAL A 155 -1.90 -4.46 -12.64
CA VAL A 155 -1.44 -3.86 -11.38
C VAL A 155 -1.39 -4.86 -10.22
N LEU A 156 -0.38 -4.75 -9.37
CA LEU A 156 -0.33 -5.44 -8.08
C LEU A 156 -1.30 -4.76 -7.11
N LEU A 157 -2.40 -5.46 -6.77
CA LEU A 157 -3.51 -4.91 -6.01
C LEU A 157 -3.73 -5.71 -4.71
N PRO A 158 -3.33 -5.20 -3.54
CA PRO A 158 -3.43 -5.93 -2.29
C PRO A 158 -4.87 -6.07 -1.76
N ALA A 159 -5.22 -7.28 -1.29
CA ALA A 159 -6.31 -7.49 -0.33
C ALA A 159 -5.81 -7.05 1.05
N THR A 160 -6.09 -5.80 1.43
CA THR A 160 -5.49 -5.16 2.60
C THR A 160 -5.98 -5.74 3.93
N THR A 161 -5.20 -5.56 5.00
CA THR A 161 -5.62 -5.90 6.36
C THR A 161 -6.84 -5.07 6.79
N ALA A 162 -6.95 -3.82 6.32
CA ALA A 162 -8.04 -2.92 6.67
C ALA A 162 -9.41 -3.48 6.25
N ILE A 163 -9.56 -4.01 5.03
CA ILE A 163 -10.83 -4.60 4.59
C ILE A 163 -11.17 -5.86 5.40
N GLY A 164 -10.15 -6.65 5.80
CA GLY A 164 -10.35 -7.79 6.69
C GLY A 164 -10.68 -7.39 8.14
N THR A 165 -10.37 -6.16 8.55
CA THR A 165 -10.73 -5.62 9.86
C THR A 165 -12.20 -5.23 9.93
N ILE A 166 -12.74 -4.60 8.88
CA ILE A 166 -14.14 -4.14 8.84
C ILE A 166 -15.13 -5.21 8.38
N HIS A 167 -14.66 -6.28 7.74
CA HIS A 167 -15.52 -7.35 7.25
C HIS A 167 -14.87 -8.74 7.43
N PRO A 168 -15.54 -9.73 8.02
CA PRO A 168 -14.96 -11.05 8.35
C PRO A 168 -14.34 -11.80 7.17
N THR A 169 -14.98 -11.72 5.99
CA THR A 169 -14.52 -12.31 4.73
C THR A 169 -14.03 -11.23 3.73
N GLY A 170 -13.64 -10.06 4.25
CA GLY A 170 -13.27 -8.92 3.41
C GLY A 170 -12.10 -9.20 2.47
N ARG A 171 -11.10 -9.97 2.90
CA ARG A 171 -9.95 -10.33 2.06
C ARG A 171 -10.35 -11.26 0.92
N GLU A 172 -11.18 -12.27 1.18
CA GLU A 172 -11.70 -13.20 0.20
C GLU A 172 -12.55 -12.48 -0.86
N LEU A 173 -13.40 -11.56 -0.40
CA LEU A 173 -14.19 -10.71 -1.30
C LEU A 173 -13.30 -9.78 -2.13
N ALA A 174 -12.24 -9.22 -1.54
CA ALA A 174 -11.28 -8.39 -2.26
C ALA A 174 -10.56 -9.18 -3.37
N LEU A 175 -10.17 -10.43 -3.11
CA LEU A 175 -9.59 -11.30 -4.15
C LEU A 175 -10.58 -11.51 -5.30
N LYS A 176 -11.87 -11.76 -5.00
CA LYS A 176 -12.92 -11.90 -6.01
C LYS A 176 -13.22 -10.60 -6.76
N ALA A 177 -12.99 -9.45 -6.11
CA ALA A 177 -13.14 -8.12 -6.72
C ALA A 177 -11.93 -7.68 -7.54
N GLY A 178 -10.85 -8.50 -7.65
CA GLY A 178 -9.71 -8.23 -8.50
C GLY A 178 -8.38 -8.02 -7.77
N ALA A 179 -8.32 -8.10 -6.43
CA ALA A 179 -7.05 -8.12 -5.73
C ALA A 179 -6.25 -9.39 -6.07
N ASN A 180 -4.93 -9.26 -6.17
CA ASN A 180 -4.02 -10.36 -6.53
C ASN A 180 -2.77 -10.44 -5.64
N VAL A 181 -2.74 -9.65 -4.57
CA VAL A 181 -1.63 -9.65 -3.60
C VAL A 181 -2.19 -9.85 -2.20
N VAL A 182 -1.54 -10.69 -1.41
CA VAL A 182 -1.82 -10.86 0.02
C VAL A 182 -0.53 -10.66 0.82
N MET A 183 -0.63 -10.02 1.98
CA MET A 183 0.52 -9.70 2.82
C MET A 183 0.31 -10.29 4.22
N PRO A 184 1.03 -11.36 4.58
CA PRO A 184 1.07 -11.83 5.96
C PRO A 184 1.83 -10.84 6.85
N ASN A 185 1.41 -10.72 8.11
CA ASN A 185 2.16 -9.91 9.07
C ASN A 185 3.31 -10.72 9.66
N LEU A 186 4.53 -10.47 9.18
CA LEU A 186 5.74 -11.14 9.62
C LEU A 186 6.54 -10.33 10.66
N SER A 187 6.07 -9.17 11.08
CA SER A 187 6.73 -8.37 12.10
C SER A 187 6.82 -9.15 13.42
N PRO A 188 7.90 -9.02 14.19
CA PRO A 188 8.01 -9.61 15.51
C PRO A 188 6.84 -9.19 16.43
N THR A 189 6.26 -10.13 17.18
CA THR A 189 5.04 -9.91 17.98
C THR A 189 5.19 -8.81 19.02
N ASN A 190 6.38 -8.67 19.62
CA ASN A 190 6.71 -7.67 20.63
C ASN A 190 6.69 -6.21 20.11
N VAL A 191 6.80 -6.00 18.80
CA VAL A 191 6.78 -4.65 18.20
C VAL A 191 5.48 -4.33 17.45
N ARG A 192 4.62 -5.33 17.17
CA ARG A 192 3.38 -5.13 16.39
C ARG A 192 2.45 -4.09 16.98
N LYS A 193 2.35 -4.04 18.33
CA LYS A 193 1.52 -3.05 19.04
C LYS A 193 2.00 -1.61 18.86
N LYS A 194 3.26 -1.40 18.46
CA LYS A 194 3.81 -0.07 18.16
C LYS A 194 3.41 0.43 16.76
N TYR A 195 2.80 -0.43 15.94
CA TYR A 195 2.40 -0.13 14.57
C TYR A 195 0.90 -0.32 14.35
N LEU A 196 0.12 0.32 15.23
CA LEU A 196 -1.33 0.38 15.12
C LEU A 196 -1.71 1.67 14.39
N LEU A 197 -1.94 1.58 13.09
CA LEU A 197 -2.29 2.72 12.24
C LEU A 197 -3.78 3.10 12.33
N TYR A 198 -4.61 2.21 12.87
CA TYR A 198 -6.05 2.39 13.07
C TYR A 198 -6.55 1.45 14.18
N ASP A 199 -7.71 1.78 14.76
CA ASP A 199 -8.29 1.00 15.85
C ASP A 199 -8.78 -0.39 15.37
N ASN A 200 -8.80 -1.35 16.29
CA ASN A 200 -9.25 -2.73 16.06
C ASN A 200 -8.50 -3.51 14.97
N LYS A 201 -7.27 -3.13 14.63
CA LYS A 201 -6.46 -3.81 13.61
C LYS A 201 -6.31 -5.30 13.95
N ILE A 202 -6.67 -6.16 13.00
CA ILE A 202 -6.52 -7.63 13.12
C ILE A 202 -5.07 -8.09 12.91
N CYS A 203 -4.79 -9.36 13.20
CA CYS A 203 -3.46 -10.00 13.04
C CYS A 203 -2.35 -9.35 13.88
N THR A 204 -2.66 -8.95 15.12
CA THR A 204 -1.71 -8.32 16.04
C THR A 204 -1.06 -9.29 17.03
N GLY A 205 -1.67 -10.44 17.28
CA GLY A 205 -1.25 -11.41 18.31
C GLY A 205 -0.66 -12.73 17.81
N ASP A 206 -0.90 -13.10 16.54
CA ASP A 206 -0.50 -14.42 16.02
C ASP A 206 0.98 -14.48 15.67
N GLU A 207 1.62 -15.63 15.87
CA GLU A 207 2.94 -15.92 15.35
C GLU A 207 2.97 -15.84 13.80
N SER A 208 4.13 -15.51 13.24
CA SER A 208 4.29 -15.31 11.79
C SER A 208 3.89 -16.54 10.97
N ALA A 209 4.22 -17.73 11.45
CA ALA A 209 3.86 -18.99 10.80
C ALA A 209 2.34 -19.23 10.81
N GLN A 210 1.66 -18.96 11.93
CA GLN A 210 0.20 -19.06 12.04
C GLN A 210 -0.50 -18.07 11.12
N CYS A 211 0.00 -16.84 11.03
CA CYS A 211 -0.53 -15.82 10.12
C CYS A 211 -0.43 -16.26 8.65
N ARG A 212 0.69 -16.88 8.25
CA ARG A 212 0.88 -17.42 6.88
C ARG A 212 -0.12 -18.55 6.59
N MET A 213 -0.27 -19.52 7.48
CA MET A 213 -1.20 -20.66 7.30
C MET A 213 -2.67 -20.19 7.24
N CYS A 214 -3.08 -19.28 8.13
CA CYS A 214 -4.41 -18.70 8.12
C CYS A 214 -4.69 -17.98 6.79
N LEU A 215 -3.74 -17.20 6.28
CA LEU A 215 -3.88 -16.48 5.04
C LEU A 215 -3.94 -17.42 3.83
N GLN A 216 -3.12 -18.47 3.81
CA GLN A 216 -3.15 -19.50 2.77
C GLN A 216 -4.53 -20.14 2.68
N LYS A 217 -5.07 -20.61 3.81
CA LYS A 217 -6.41 -21.20 3.85
C LYS A 217 -7.49 -20.25 3.31
N ARG A 218 -7.46 -18.98 3.70
CA ARG A 218 -8.41 -17.97 3.21
C ARG A 218 -8.32 -17.77 1.69
N VAL A 219 -7.11 -17.80 1.13
CA VAL A 219 -6.89 -17.69 -0.32
C VAL A 219 -7.46 -18.92 -1.03
N GLU A 220 -7.24 -20.11 -0.49
CA GLU A 220 -7.77 -21.39 -1.02
C GLU A 220 -9.29 -21.43 -0.92
N ASP A 221 -9.88 -21.03 0.20
CA ASP A 221 -11.33 -20.94 0.40
C ASP A 221 -12.00 -19.92 -0.58
N ALA A 222 -11.25 -18.92 -1.03
CA ALA A 222 -11.69 -17.98 -2.06
C ALA A 222 -11.59 -18.53 -3.49
N GLY A 223 -11.01 -19.72 -3.68
CA GLY A 223 -10.83 -20.39 -4.97
C GLY A 223 -9.51 -20.02 -5.69
N TYR A 224 -8.56 -19.47 -4.96
CA TYR A 224 -7.23 -19.07 -5.48
C TYR A 224 -6.11 -19.89 -4.83
N ARG A 225 -4.90 -19.71 -5.33
CA ARG A 225 -3.68 -20.28 -4.73
C ARG A 225 -2.62 -19.20 -4.54
N ILE A 226 -1.81 -19.34 -3.49
CA ILE A 226 -0.61 -18.52 -3.31
C ILE A 226 0.48 -19.04 -4.25
N VAL A 227 1.11 -18.13 -4.98
CA VAL A 227 2.28 -18.41 -5.82
C VAL A 227 3.52 -17.88 -5.08
N GLU A 228 4.54 -18.72 -4.94
CA GLU A 228 5.83 -18.32 -4.41
C GLU A 228 6.69 -17.79 -5.55
N SER A 229 6.87 -16.48 -5.60
CA SER A 229 7.70 -15.77 -6.57
C SER A 229 8.21 -14.49 -5.96
N ARG A 230 9.13 -13.82 -6.66
CA ARG A 230 9.59 -12.48 -6.25
C ARG A 230 8.44 -11.46 -6.24
N GLY A 231 7.36 -11.72 -6.96
CA GLY A 231 6.16 -10.90 -7.01
C GLY A 231 6.38 -9.56 -7.70
N ASP A 232 7.25 -9.50 -8.70
CA ASP A 232 7.42 -8.32 -9.53
C ASP A 232 6.21 -8.09 -10.43
N HIS A 233 5.95 -6.85 -10.77
CA HIS A 233 4.97 -6.50 -11.79
C HIS A 233 5.39 -7.07 -13.17
N ALA A 234 4.42 -7.47 -14.00
CA ALA A 234 4.69 -8.14 -15.27
C ALA A 234 5.67 -7.36 -16.16
N SER A 235 5.54 -6.05 -16.25
CA SER A 235 6.44 -5.19 -17.05
C SER A 235 7.90 -5.18 -16.58
N PHE A 236 8.20 -5.67 -15.37
CA PHE A 236 9.58 -5.79 -14.88
C PHE A 236 10.19 -7.16 -15.13
N ASN A 237 9.37 -8.19 -15.34
CA ASN A 237 9.84 -9.51 -15.74
C ASN A 237 10.33 -9.53 -17.19
N GLU A 238 9.83 -8.63 -18.05
CA GLU A 238 10.21 -8.49 -19.46
C GLU A 238 11.53 -7.71 -19.65
N ARG A 239 12.04 -7.05 -18.60
CA ARG A 239 13.26 -6.23 -18.66
C ARG A 239 14.54 -6.97 -18.25
N LYS A 240 14.43 -8.26 -17.91
CA LYS A 240 15.54 -9.18 -17.61
C LYS A 240 15.73 -10.15 -18.77
#